data_4deb382f765be354803b75bbaa0815b9
#
_entry.id   4deb382f765be354803b75bbaa0815b9
#
_cell.length_a   1.000
_cell.length_b   1.000
_cell.length_c   1.000
_cell.angle_alpha   90.00
_cell.angle_beta   90.00
_cell.angle_gamma   90.00
#
_symmetry.space_group_name_H-M   'P 1'
#
loop_
_entity.id
_entity.type
_entity.pdbx_description
1 polymer ?
#
loop_
_entity_poly.entity_id
_entity_poly.type
_entity_poly.pdbx_seq_one_letter_code
_entity_poly.pdbx_strand_id
1 'polypeptide(L)'
;MSIAFFTEMGFEGKVPRSHSNMRTEFAWMCALNADHYNLNQIPKKDYDLGIVINSKKHSEQVKINALKKVCDKVAIMQEGPFWYYQDYTLDKQVHYFNNLTESDIIFVHNEQDAKYYKGLTNHPDVRVLRSLMIEDSINTYTLTHPNDRKGVMIGGNMVSWYGGFDSYMIASSVTDDIYSPKMGRAIKGEEQLGIKQLPYLQWNDWIVALSNCKIGVHMMRTHAAGTFALNCAYLGIPCIGYEGLDTQRILHPQLTVKDGDLSSARELIKELYNNKNFLNLCSREAGELYRKHYHENVFSI
;
A
#
# COMPACT_ATOMS: atom_id res chain seq x y z
N MET A 1 20.04 -16.26 2.39
CA MET A 1 20.03 -15.25 1.31
C MET A 1 20.25 -13.88 1.94
N SER A 2 21.31 -13.18 1.55
CA SER A 2 21.61 -11.80 1.95
C SER A 2 20.91 -10.83 1.01
N ILE A 3 20.17 -9.83 1.57
CA ILE A 3 19.33 -8.93 0.77
C ILE A 3 19.69 -7.48 1.11
N ALA A 4 19.77 -6.63 0.09
CA ALA A 4 19.88 -5.19 0.21
C ALA A 4 18.70 -4.50 -0.46
N PHE A 5 18.14 -3.46 0.17
CA PHE A 5 17.19 -2.54 -0.44
C PHE A 5 17.85 -1.19 -0.72
N PHE A 6 17.49 -0.62 -1.86
CA PHE A 6 17.96 0.70 -2.30
C PHE A 6 16.76 1.61 -2.50
N THR A 7 16.64 2.67 -1.71
CA THR A 7 15.49 3.58 -1.75
C THR A 7 15.92 5.04 -1.68
N GLU A 8 14.99 5.96 -1.93
CA GLU A 8 15.20 7.41 -1.77
C GLU A 8 15.33 7.86 -0.31
N MET A 9 14.92 7.04 0.63
CA MET A 9 14.84 7.40 2.05
C MET A 9 16.22 7.28 2.69
N GLY A 10 16.70 8.33 3.30
CA GLY A 10 18.05 8.46 3.88
C GLY A 10 18.33 7.63 5.14
N PHE A 11 17.84 6.42 5.23
CA PHE A 11 18.14 5.47 6.31
C PHE A 11 19.23 4.50 5.85
N GLU A 12 20.18 4.19 6.73
CA GLU A 12 21.22 3.22 6.45
C GLU A 12 21.21 2.09 7.48
N GLY A 13 21.47 0.87 7.01
CA GLY A 13 21.53 -0.32 7.84
C GLY A 13 20.21 -1.07 7.99
N LYS A 14 20.03 -1.76 9.10
CA LYS A 14 18.83 -2.60 9.33
C LYS A 14 17.70 -1.81 9.98
N VAL A 15 16.50 -1.98 9.43
CA VAL A 15 15.28 -1.40 10.00
C VAL A 15 14.90 -2.20 11.26
N PRO A 16 14.86 -1.58 12.45
CA PRO A 16 14.43 -2.27 13.66
C PRO A 16 12.93 -2.58 13.61
N ARG A 17 12.52 -3.73 14.15
CA ARG A 17 11.11 -4.14 14.19
C ARG A 17 10.19 -3.16 14.92
N SER A 18 10.74 -2.36 15.83
CA SER A 18 10.05 -1.28 16.57
C SER A 18 9.99 0.06 15.82
N HIS A 19 10.42 0.11 14.56
CA HIS A 19 10.44 1.38 13.82
C HIS A 19 9.03 1.97 13.67
N SER A 20 8.88 3.27 13.94
CA SER A 20 7.58 3.95 13.97
C SER A 20 6.89 4.09 12.59
N ASN A 21 7.66 3.96 11.52
CA ASN A 21 7.15 4.03 10.16
C ASN A 21 7.31 2.69 9.43
N MET A 22 6.51 1.71 9.79
CA MET A 22 6.54 0.35 9.24
C MET A 22 5.67 0.23 7.97
N ARG A 23 5.80 1.20 7.06
CA ARG A 23 5.11 1.18 5.77
C ARG A 23 5.84 0.26 4.80
N THR A 24 5.14 -0.25 3.85
CA THR A 24 5.50 -1.10 2.70
C THR A 24 6.97 -1.54 2.62
N GLU A 25 7.88 -0.66 2.23
CA GLU A 25 9.31 -0.96 2.04
C GLU A 25 10.02 -1.29 3.36
N PHE A 26 9.71 -0.59 4.45
CA PHE A 26 10.27 -0.89 5.76
C PHE A 26 9.77 -2.24 6.31
N ALA A 27 8.52 -2.58 6.04
CA ALA A 27 8.00 -3.89 6.40
C ALA A 27 8.70 -5.01 5.64
N TRP A 28 8.95 -4.84 4.33
CA TRP A 28 9.74 -5.80 3.56
C TRP A 28 11.16 -5.95 4.09
N MET A 29 11.86 -4.84 4.33
CA MET A 29 13.21 -4.88 4.87
C MET A 29 13.28 -5.60 6.21
N CYS A 30 12.28 -5.35 7.07
CA CYS A 30 12.16 -5.99 8.37
C CYS A 30 11.91 -7.50 8.26
N ALA A 31 10.92 -7.91 7.46
CA ALA A 31 10.57 -9.32 7.28
C ALA A 31 11.71 -10.13 6.64
N LEU A 32 12.45 -9.52 5.71
CA LEU A 32 13.57 -10.15 5.00
C LEU A 32 14.91 -9.99 5.73
N ASN A 33 14.94 -9.31 6.87
CA ASN A 33 16.19 -8.96 7.57
C ASN A 33 17.23 -8.32 6.64
N ALA A 34 16.76 -7.43 5.74
CA ALA A 34 17.57 -6.81 4.70
C ALA A 34 18.34 -5.60 5.20
N ASP A 35 19.44 -5.27 4.55
CA ASP A 35 20.14 -4.00 4.75
C ASP A 35 19.54 -2.92 3.86
N HIS A 36 19.54 -1.68 4.31
CA HIS A 36 19.02 -0.53 3.58
C HIS A 36 20.14 0.43 3.16
N TYR A 37 20.07 0.89 1.93
CA TYR A 37 20.97 1.88 1.32
C TYR A 37 20.19 2.94 0.55
N ASN A 38 20.79 4.11 0.37
CA ASN A 38 20.26 5.11 -0.56
C ASN A 38 20.48 4.67 -2.02
N LEU A 39 19.62 5.13 -2.94
CA LEU A 39 19.63 4.77 -4.36
C LEU A 39 20.98 4.96 -5.07
N ASN A 40 21.77 5.93 -4.66
CA ASN A 40 23.07 6.26 -5.26
C ASN A 40 24.26 5.57 -4.58
N GLN A 41 24.03 4.79 -3.55
CA GLN A 41 25.08 4.09 -2.82
C GLN A 41 25.38 2.73 -3.46
N ILE A 42 26.66 2.37 -3.48
CA ILE A 42 27.11 1.02 -3.83
C ILE A 42 27.70 0.38 -2.57
N PRO A 43 27.14 -0.73 -2.09
CA PRO A 43 27.65 -1.44 -0.92
C PRO A 43 29.11 -1.86 -1.07
N LYS A 44 29.82 -1.99 0.05
CA LYS A 44 31.19 -2.54 0.10
C LYS A 44 31.23 -4.06 0.27
N LYS A 45 30.07 -4.69 0.48
CA LYS A 45 29.93 -6.15 0.61
C LYS A 45 28.96 -6.69 -0.45
N ASP A 46 29.05 -7.97 -0.74
CA ASP A 46 28.22 -8.64 -1.72
C ASP A 46 26.88 -9.10 -1.13
N TYR A 47 25.87 -9.19 -1.99
CA TYR A 47 24.52 -9.65 -1.69
C TYR A 47 24.01 -10.67 -2.71
N ASP A 48 23.19 -11.61 -2.26
CA ASP A 48 22.49 -12.54 -3.17
C ASP A 48 21.42 -11.80 -3.99
N LEU A 49 20.77 -10.76 -3.39
CA LEU A 49 19.71 -9.99 -4.04
C LEU A 49 19.75 -8.51 -3.64
N GLY A 50 19.82 -7.63 -4.61
CA GLY A 50 19.56 -6.20 -4.46
C GLY A 50 18.17 -5.85 -4.95
N ILE A 51 17.33 -5.20 -4.13
CA ILE A 51 15.98 -4.73 -4.49
C ILE A 51 15.97 -3.21 -4.53
N VAL A 52 15.75 -2.64 -5.70
CA VAL A 52 15.71 -1.20 -5.90
C VAL A 52 14.26 -0.73 -5.97
N ILE A 53 13.86 0.17 -5.08
CA ILE A 53 12.56 0.87 -5.20
C ILE A 53 12.74 1.94 -6.28
N ASN A 54 12.28 1.65 -7.48
CA ASN A 54 12.49 2.51 -8.64
C ASN A 54 11.49 3.68 -8.64
N SER A 55 11.86 4.74 -7.94
CA SER A 55 11.10 5.99 -7.99
C SER A 55 11.10 6.57 -9.41
N LYS A 56 9.93 6.94 -9.87
CA LYS A 56 9.75 7.55 -11.19
C LYS A 56 10.40 8.92 -11.29
N LYS A 57 10.45 9.65 -10.16
CA LYS A 57 11.05 10.98 -10.07
C LYS A 57 12.58 10.95 -10.13
N HIS A 58 13.20 9.91 -9.60
CA HIS A 58 14.64 9.77 -9.44
C HIS A 58 15.20 8.53 -10.15
N SER A 59 14.53 8.08 -11.22
CA SER A 59 14.92 6.88 -12.00
C SER A 59 16.35 6.98 -12.56
N GLU A 60 16.83 8.18 -12.83
CA GLU A 60 18.18 8.45 -13.31
C GLU A 60 19.27 8.18 -12.25
N GLN A 61 18.92 8.12 -10.99
CA GLN A 61 19.86 7.83 -9.89
C GLN A 61 20.17 6.34 -9.75
N VAL A 62 19.32 5.49 -10.30
CA VAL A 62 19.48 4.02 -10.25
C VAL A 62 20.61 3.58 -11.19
N LYS A 63 21.52 2.78 -10.68
CA LYS A 63 22.72 2.31 -11.40
C LYS A 63 22.76 0.79 -11.45
N ILE A 64 21.86 0.17 -12.21
CA ILE A 64 21.70 -1.31 -12.29
C ILE A 64 23.03 -2.02 -12.53
N ASN A 65 23.80 -1.57 -13.54
CA ASN A 65 25.08 -2.20 -13.89
C ASN A 65 26.15 -2.08 -12.80
N ALA A 66 26.08 -1.06 -11.95
CA ALA A 66 26.98 -0.96 -10.80
C ALA A 66 26.54 -1.88 -9.65
N LEU A 67 25.22 -2.02 -9.44
CA LEU A 67 24.67 -2.94 -8.44
C LEU A 67 24.91 -4.40 -8.80
N LYS A 68 24.88 -4.78 -10.08
CA LYS A 68 25.21 -6.14 -10.56
C LYS A 68 26.67 -6.56 -10.30
N LYS A 69 27.54 -5.64 -9.88
CA LYS A 69 28.90 -5.99 -9.47
C LYS A 69 29.00 -6.45 -8.01
N VAL A 70 27.98 -6.16 -7.20
CA VAL A 70 27.91 -6.43 -5.76
C VAL A 70 26.65 -7.18 -5.35
N CYS A 71 25.77 -7.48 -6.30
CA CYS A 71 24.57 -8.29 -6.10
C CYS A 71 24.51 -9.38 -7.18
N ASP A 72 24.31 -10.63 -6.80
CA ASP A 72 24.16 -11.75 -7.76
C ASP A 72 22.95 -11.53 -8.66
N LYS A 73 21.86 -10.97 -8.10
CA LYS A 73 20.68 -10.51 -8.84
C LYS A 73 20.27 -9.13 -8.41
N VAL A 74 19.79 -8.34 -9.36
CA VAL A 74 19.19 -7.02 -9.10
C VAL A 74 17.74 -7.05 -9.52
N ALA A 75 16.84 -6.80 -8.56
CA ALA A 75 15.42 -6.65 -8.79
C ALA A 75 15.01 -5.18 -8.75
N ILE A 76 14.06 -4.80 -9.58
CA ILE A 76 13.39 -3.50 -9.52
C ILE A 76 12.00 -3.69 -8.92
N MET A 77 11.69 -2.93 -7.87
CA MET A 77 10.34 -2.79 -7.35
C MET A 77 9.67 -1.57 -7.96
N GLN A 78 8.60 -1.79 -8.71
CA GLN A 78 7.78 -0.73 -9.25
C GLN A 78 6.96 -0.07 -8.13
N GLU A 79 7.02 1.24 -8.01
CA GLU A 79 6.34 2.02 -6.99
C GLU A 79 5.14 2.80 -7.55
N GLY A 80 4.08 2.92 -6.73
CA GLY A 80 2.90 3.74 -7.01
C GLY A 80 2.06 3.24 -8.19
N PRO A 81 1.17 4.09 -8.73
CA PRO A 81 0.33 3.73 -9.86
C PRO A 81 1.15 3.27 -11.07
N PHE A 82 0.76 2.14 -11.69
CA PHE A 82 1.52 1.53 -12.79
C PHE A 82 1.74 2.47 -13.99
N TRP A 83 0.77 3.33 -14.28
CA TRP A 83 0.82 4.29 -15.40
C TRP A 83 1.52 5.61 -15.06
N TYR A 84 1.78 5.91 -13.79
CA TYR A 84 2.20 7.25 -13.32
C TYR A 84 3.55 7.71 -13.88
N TYR A 85 4.42 6.78 -14.32
CA TYR A 85 5.67 7.16 -14.99
C TYR A 85 5.43 7.95 -16.29
N GLN A 86 4.26 7.81 -16.93
CA GLN A 86 3.89 8.51 -18.15
C GLN A 86 3.59 10.00 -17.93
N ASP A 87 3.43 10.46 -16.70
CA ASP A 87 3.26 11.87 -16.35
C ASP A 87 4.60 12.64 -16.30
N TYR A 88 5.73 11.93 -16.45
CA TYR A 88 7.06 12.53 -16.48
C TYR A 88 7.54 12.80 -17.91
N THR A 89 8.64 13.56 -18.02
CA THR A 89 9.28 13.83 -19.32
C THR A 89 9.77 12.54 -19.99
N LEU A 90 9.85 12.52 -21.31
CA LEU A 90 10.15 11.31 -22.08
C LEU A 90 11.53 10.71 -21.72
N ASP A 91 12.52 11.55 -21.44
CA ASP A 91 13.83 11.10 -20.95
C ASP A 91 13.74 10.31 -19.62
N LYS A 92 12.93 10.78 -18.68
CA LYS A 92 12.67 10.04 -17.42
C LYS A 92 11.89 8.75 -17.65
N GLN A 93 10.92 8.76 -18.57
CA GLN A 93 10.21 7.53 -18.94
C GLN A 93 11.16 6.50 -19.53
N VAL A 94 12.09 6.92 -20.40
CA VAL A 94 13.10 6.04 -20.98
C VAL A 94 14.05 5.48 -19.91
N HIS A 95 14.54 6.31 -19.00
CA HIS A 95 15.37 5.84 -17.87
C HIS A 95 14.63 4.83 -17.00
N TYR A 96 13.37 5.13 -16.67
CA TYR A 96 12.53 4.22 -15.90
C TYR A 96 12.35 2.87 -16.59
N PHE A 97 12.05 2.88 -17.88
CA PHE A 97 11.90 1.68 -18.71
C PHE A 97 13.21 0.87 -18.79
N ASN A 98 14.33 1.54 -19.02
CA ASN A 98 15.64 0.88 -19.08
C ASN A 98 15.99 0.19 -17.77
N ASN A 99 15.73 0.85 -16.62
CA ASN A 99 15.93 0.21 -15.32
C ASN A 99 15.13 -1.09 -15.17
N LEU A 100 13.88 -1.10 -15.64
CA LEU A 100 13.04 -2.31 -15.63
C LEU A 100 13.64 -3.42 -16.50
N THR A 101 14.02 -3.10 -17.74
CA THR A 101 14.51 -4.09 -18.71
C THR A 101 15.93 -4.60 -18.42
N GLU A 102 16.76 -3.78 -17.76
CA GLU A 102 18.11 -4.15 -17.36
C GLU A 102 18.16 -4.95 -16.05
N SER A 103 17.08 -4.98 -15.26
CA SER A 103 17.03 -5.77 -14.03
C SER A 103 16.89 -7.27 -14.31
N ASP A 104 17.16 -8.10 -13.31
CA ASP A 104 16.99 -9.56 -13.41
C ASP A 104 15.59 -10.00 -13.01
N ILE A 105 14.87 -9.17 -12.21
CA ILE A 105 13.51 -9.42 -11.75
C ILE A 105 12.78 -8.08 -11.68
N ILE A 106 11.51 -8.05 -12.09
CA ILE A 106 10.60 -6.92 -11.85
C ILE A 106 9.61 -7.34 -10.76
N PHE A 107 9.61 -6.63 -9.64
CA PHE A 107 8.59 -6.75 -8.61
C PHE A 107 7.51 -5.68 -8.79
N VAL A 108 6.28 -6.07 -8.56
CA VAL A 108 5.08 -5.22 -8.61
C VAL A 108 4.17 -5.50 -7.42
N HIS A 109 3.20 -4.63 -7.16
CA HIS A 109 2.35 -4.76 -5.97
C HIS A 109 1.19 -5.74 -6.10
N ASN A 110 0.71 -6.01 -7.33
CA ASN A 110 -0.50 -6.78 -7.57
C ASN A 110 -0.47 -7.49 -8.94
N GLU A 111 -1.38 -8.43 -9.13
CA GLU A 111 -1.47 -9.27 -10.34
C GLU A 111 -1.78 -8.47 -11.63
N GLN A 112 -2.53 -7.38 -11.51
CA GLN A 112 -2.83 -6.54 -12.67
C GLN A 112 -1.58 -5.79 -13.14
N ASP A 113 -0.79 -5.26 -12.20
CA ASP A 113 0.49 -4.63 -12.51
C ASP A 113 1.47 -5.64 -13.12
N ALA A 114 1.48 -6.89 -12.64
CA ALA A 114 2.33 -7.94 -13.22
C ALA A 114 2.01 -8.15 -14.70
N LYS A 115 0.73 -8.23 -15.05
CA LYS A 115 0.30 -8.34 -16.46
C LYS A 115 0.71 -7.13 -17.29
N TYR A 116 0.52 -5.92 -16.74
CA TYR A 116 0.89 -4.68 -17.41
C TYR A 116 2.40 -4.61 -17.69
N TYR A 117 3.25 -4.80 -16.66
CA TYR A 117 4.70 -4.70 -16.81
C TYR A 117 5.28 -5.83 -17.66
N LYS A 118 4.72 -7.04 -17.59
CA LYS A 118 5.10 -8.11 -18.50
C LYS A 118 4.81 -7.75 -19.96
N GLY A 119 3.64 -7.16 -20.23
CA GLY A 119 3.29 -6.69 -21.58
C GLY A 119 4.14 -5.50 -22.05
N LEU A 120 4.43 -4.55 -21.16
CA LEU A 120 5.21 -3.36 -21.46
C LEU A 120 6.67 -3.71 -21.79
N THR A 121 7.31 -4.56 -20.99
CA THR A 121 8.76 -4.81 -21.05
C THR A 121 9.14 -6.11 -21.76
N ASN A 122 8.20 -7.03 -21.94
CA ASN A 122 8.46 -8.43 -22.33
C ASN A 122 9.50 -9.13 -21.41
N HIS A 123 9.60 -8.68 -20.16
CA HIS A 123 10.57 -9.23 -19.20
C HIS A 123 10.18 -10.67 -18.80
N PRO A 124 11.14 -11.61 -18.74
CA PRO A 124 10.84 -13.02 -18.46
C PRO A 124 10.40 -13.26 -17.01
N ASP A 125 10.83 -12.42 -16.07
CA ASP A 125 10.60 -12.61 -14.64
C ASP A 125 9.93 -11.38 -14.01
N VAL A 126 8.60 -11.38 -14.00
CA VAL A 126 7.77 -10.35 -13.34
C VAL A 126 6.95 -11.00 -12.25
N ARG A 127 7.12 -10.57 -11.00
CA ARG A 127 6.51 -11.19 -9.81
C ARG A 127 5.77 -10.16 -8.95
N VAL A 128 4.75 -10.63 -8.24
CA VAL A 128 4.07 -9.84 -7.22
C VAL A 128 4.84 -9.92 -5.90
N LEU A 129 5.28 -8.77 -5.39
CA LEU A 129 5.80 -8.63 -4.03
C LEU A 129 4.69 -8.01 -3.16
N ARG A 130 4.03 -8.85 -2.38
CA ARG A 130 2.87 -8.44 -1.58
C ARG A 130 3.27 -7.51 -0.43
N SER A 131 2.41 -6.55 -0.11
CA SER A 131 2.52 -5.80 1.14
C SER A 131 2.32 -6.73 2.34
N LEU A 132 2.87 -6.36 3.49
CA LEU A 132 2.69 -7.08 4.75
C LEU A 132 2.64 -6.09 5.93
N MET A 133 2.29 -6.61 7.10
CA MET A 133 2.33 -5.89 8.36
C MET A 133 3.43 -6.48 9.26
N ILE A 134 4.16 -5.63 9.98
CA ILE A 134 5.04 -6.02 11.08
C ILE A 134 4.34 -5.67 12.39
N GLU A 135 3.75 -6.65 13.03
CA GLU A 135 2.87 -6.45 14.19
C GLU A 135 3.63 -5.96 15.43
N ASP A 136 4.89 -6.34 15.59
CA ASP A 136 5.72 -5.95 16.75
C ASP A 136 5.79 -4.44 16.94
N SER A 137 5.78 -3.68 15.85
CA SER A 137 5.85 -2.22 15.91
C SER A 137 4.59 -1.57 16.51
N ILE A 138 3.48 -2.31 16.61
CA ILE A 138 2.18 -1.84 17.10
C ILE A 138 1.83 -2.44 18.47
N ASN A 139 2.47 -3.53 18.88
CA ASN A 139 2.12 -4.26 20.10
C ASN A 139 2.18 -3.41 21.39
N THR A 140 2.89 -2.29 21.38
CA THR A 140 2.97 -1.35 22.52
C THR A 140 1.85 -0.31 22.53
N TYR A 141 1.03 -0.25 21.50
CA TYR A 141 -0.06 0.73 21.36
C TYR A 141 -1.40 0.15 21.81
N THR A 142 -2.21 0.99 22.44
CA THR A 142 -3.59 0.64 22.78
C THR A 142 -4.48 0.91 21.58
N LEU A 143 -5.08 -0.15 21.02
CA LEU A 143 -6.04 -0.05 19.93
C LEU A 143 -7.47 0.01 20.47
N THR A 144 -8.34 0.73 19.77
CA THR A 144 -9.74 0.87 20.15
C THR A 144 -10.48 -0.46 20.03
N HIS A 145 -11.16 -0.85 21.11
CA HIS A 145 -11.96 -2.08 21.11
C HIS A 145 -13.04 -2.02 20.01
N PRO A 146 -13.32 -3.12 19.28
CA PRO A 146 -14.28 -3.12 18.16
C PRO A 146 -15.66 -2.54 18.47
N ASN A 147 -16.17 -2.74 19.69
CA ASN A 147 -17.48 -2.23 20.11
C ASN A 147 -17.51 -0.70 20.35
N ASP A 148 -16.35 -0.06 20.50
CA ASP A 148 -16.22 1.38 20.78
C ASP A 148 -15.91 2.20 19.53
N ARG A 149 -15.70 1.52 18.41
CA ARG A 149 -15.38 2.15 17.11
C ARG A 149 -16.55 2.97 16.56
N LYS A 150 -16.21 4.13 15.97
CA LYS A 150 -17.22 5.06 15.43
C LYS A 150 -16.73 5.61 14.08
N GLY A 151 -17.68 6.14 13.30
CA GLY A 151 -17.37 6.83 12.05
C GLY A 151 -16.77 5.93 10.95
N VAL A 152 -16.41 6.60 9.88
CA VAL A 152 -15.89 5.98 8.65
C VAL A 152 -14.54 6.62 8.31
N MET A 153 -13.52 5.81 8.05
CA MET A 153 -12.24 6.26 7.49
C MET A 153 -12.26 6.10 5.98
N ILE A 154 -12.01 7.17 5.24
CA ILE A 154 -11.75 7.07 3.80
C ILE A 154 -10.26 6.86 3.53
N GLY A 155 -9.95 5.97 2.58
CA GLY A 155 -8.61 5.38 2.41
C GLY A 155 -7.58 6.25 1.71
N GLY A 156 -7.87 7.49 1.42
CA GLY A 156 -6.95 8.39 0.76
C GLY A 156 -7.39 9.83 0.89
N ASN A 157 -6.56 10.74 0.41
CA ASN A 157 -6.94 12.14 0.27
C ASN A 157 -7.70 12.37 -1.04
N MET A 158 -8.08 13.62 -1.34
CA MET A 158 -8.88 13.99 -2.51
C MET A 158 -8.12 14.03 -3.83
N VAL A 159 -6.86 13.58 -3.87
CA VAL A 159 -6.09 13.43 -5.12
C VAL A 159 -6.77 12.39 -6.02
N SER A 160 -6.87 12.68 -7.30
CA SER A 160 -7.72 11.95 -8.27
C SER A 160 -7.52 10.42 -8.26
N TRP A 161 -6.27 9.95 -8.18
CA TRP A 161 -5.99 8.51 -8.21
C TRP A 161 -6.32 7.75 -6.93
N TYR A 162 -6.53 8.45 -5.79
CA TYR A 162 -6.95 7.80 -4.54
C TYR A 162 -8.46 7.58 -4.43
N GLY A 163 -9.25 8.20 -5.31
CA GLY A 163 -10.71 8.09 -5.26
C GLY A 163 -11.32 8.66 -3.98
N GLY A 164 -10.69 9.69 -3.41
CA GLY A 164 -11.13 10.28 -2.14
C GLY A 164 -12.53 10.84 -2.21
N PHE A 165 -12.90 11.53 -3.31
CA PHE A 165 -14.25 12.07 -3.48
C PHE A 165 -15.31 10.97 -3.63
N ASP A 166 -15.04 9.92 -4.41
CA ASP A 166 -15.94 8.76 -4.52
C ASP A 166 -16.13 8.10 -3.15
N SER A 167 -15.03 7.92 -2.40
CA SER A 167 -15.05 7.38 -1.03
C SER A 167 -15.87 8.25 -0.07
N TYR A 168 -15.74 9.58 -0.16
CA TYR A 168 -16.54 10.51 0.61
C TYR A 168 -18.04 10.40 0.27
N MET A 169 -18.39 10.33 -1.01
CA MET A 169 -19.77 10.20 -1.46
C MET A 169 -20.45 8.89 -1.00
N ILE A 170 -19.66 7.84 -0.82
CA ILE A 170 -20.15 6.59 -0.22
C ILE A 170 -20.33 6.76 1.29
N ALA A 171 -19.30 7.24 2.00
CA ALA A 171 -19.31 7.41 3.45
C ALA A 171 -20.42 8.37 3.92
N SER A 172 -20.60 9.51 3.25
CA SER A 172 -21.60 10.55 3.60
C SER A 172 -23.05 10.09 3.41
N SER A 173 -23.28 8.96 2.72
CA SER A 173 -24.63 8.40 2.60
C SER A 173 -25.16 7.76 3.89
N VAL A 174 -24.30 7.55 4.90
CA VAL A 174 -24.69 6.92 6.17
C VAL A 174 -24.28 7.70 7.42
N THR A 175 -23.31 8.62 7.32
CA THR A 175 -22.82 9.39 8.47
C THR A 175 -22.07 10.65 8.05
N ASP A 176 -22.07 11.67 8.94
CA ASP A 176 -21.20 12.85 8.83
C ASP A 176 -19.88 12.66 9.62
N ASP A 177 -19.74 11.56 10.37
CA ASP A 177 -18.54 11.24 11.14
C ASP A 177 -17.49 10.57 10.24
N ILE A 178 -16.88 11.38 9.35
CA ILE A 178 -15.95 10.92 8.31
C ILE A 178 -14.55 11.45 8.58
N TYR A 179 -13.56 10.56 8.49
CA TYR A 179 -12.15 10.84 8.67
C TYR A 179 -11.37 10.60 7.38
N SER A 180 -10.32 11.39 7.15
CA SER A 180 -9.40 11.24 6.00
C SER A 180 -7.96 11.50 6.39
N PRO A 181 -6.97 10.71 5.89
CA PRO A 181 -5.57 11.02 6.07
C PRO A 181 -5.15 12.16 5.12
N LYS A 182 -4.53 13.21 5.65
CA LYS A 182 -4.04 14.33 4.83
C LYS A 182 -2.85 13.93 3.94
N MET A 183 -1.98 13.05 4.39
CA MET A 183 -0.83 12.51 3.63
C MET A 183 0.08 13.58 3.00
N GLY A 184 0.21 14.75 3.64
CA GLY A 184 1.04 15.85 3.14
C GLY A 184 0.54 16.54 1.87
N ARG A 185 -0.70 16.26 1.42
CA ARG A 185 -1.31 16.83 0.22
C ARG A 185 -2.69 17.38 0.57
N ALA A 186 -3.02 18.53 0.05
CA ALA A 186 -4.35 19.14 0.19
C ALA A 186 -4.84 19.59 -1.20
N ILE A 187 -6.13 19.40 -1.46
CA ILE A 187 -6.81 19.90 -2.65
C ILE A 187 -7.69 21.08 -2.22
N LYS A 188 -7.65 22.14 -3.01
CA LYS A 188 -8.46 23.33 -2.74
C LYS A 188 -9.94 22.94 -2.67
N GLY A 189 -10.61 23.34 -1.62
CA GLY A 189 -12.05 23.09 -1.39
C GLY A 189 -12.35 21.84 -0.53
N GLU A 190 -11.36 21.06 -0.12
CA GLU A 190 -11.57 19.90 0.78
C GLU A 190 -12.26 20.30 2.09
N GLU A 191 -11.99 21.50 2.59
CA GLU A 191 -12.58 22.06 3.81
C GLU A 191 -14.11 22.19 3.74
N GLN A 192 -14.68 22.24 2.53
CA GLN A 192 -16.14 22.36 2.32
C GLN A 192 -16.87 21.03 2.55
N LEU A 193 -16.15 19.91 2.57
CA LEU A 193 -16.75 18.59 2.73
C LEU A 193 -17.05 18.22 4.19
N GLY A 194 -16.62 19.03 5.16
CA GLY A 194 -16.83 18.73 6.59
C GLY A 194 -16.08 17.48 7.10
N ILE A 195 -15.11 16.98 6.35
CA ILE A 195 -14.30 15.80 6.72
C ILE A 195 -13.34 16.17 7.84
N LYS A 196 -13.19 15.28 8.83
CA LYS A 196 -12.18 15.37 9.88
C LYS A 196 -10.84 14.93 9.33
N GLN A 197 -10.04 15.88 8.86
CA GLN A 197 -8.72 15.61 8.31
C GLN A 197 -7.71 15.30 9.41
N LEU A 198 -7.10 14.12 9.34
CA LEU A 198 -6.01 13.74 10.23
C LEU A 198 -4.71 14.43 9.78
N PRO A 199 -3.84 14.86 10.71
CA PRO A 199 -2.50 15.36 10.36
C PRO A 199 -1.68 14.26 9.66
N TYR A 200 -0.49 14.61 9.18
CA TYR A 200 0.46 13.59 8.76
C TYR A 200 0.87 12.75 9.99
N LEU A 201 0.62 11.46 9.92
CA LEU A 201 0.91 10.51 10.99
C LEU A 201 2.02 9.54 10.57
N GLN A 202 2.88 9.19 11.51
CA GLN A 202 3.72 8.00 11.37
C GLN A 202 2.83 6.76 11.28
N TRP A 203 3.34 5.67 10.73
CA TRP A 203 2.51 4.52 10.46
C TRP A 203 1.86 3.91 11.72
N ASN A 204 2.57 3.87 12.85
CA ASN A 204 2.00 3.37 14.10
C ASN A 204 0.82 4.23 14.59
N ASP A 205 1.00 5.57 14.58
CA ASP A 205 -0.06 6.51 14.95
C ASP A 205 -1.24 6.46 13.97
N TRP A 206 -0.94 6.19 12.68
CA TRP A 206 -1.97 5.95 11.67
C TRP A 206 -2.81 4.71 11.99
N ILE A 207 -2.21 3.59 12.40
CA ILE A 207 -2.94 2.37 12.79
C ILE A 207 -3.81 2.63 14.02
N VAL A 208 -3.31 3.38 15.00
CA VAL A 208 -4.10 3.80 16.16
C VAL A 208 -5.29 4.67 15.73
N ALA A 209 -5.07 5.66 14.88
CA ALA A 209 -6.15 6.53 14.38
C ALA A 209 -7.19 5.73 13.59
N LEU A 210 -6.76 4.82 12.71
CA LEU A 210 -7.64 3.94 11.95
C LEU A 210 -8.44 3.01 12.87
N SER A 211 -7.85 2.52 13.97
CA SER A 211 -8.54 1.64 14.92
C SER A 211 -9.78 2.28 15.58
N ASN A 212 -9.90 3.60 15.57
CA ASN A 212 -11.08 4.30 16.08
C ASN A 212 -12.30 4.21 15.14
N CYS A 213 -12.09 3.85 13.87
CA CYS A 213 -13.15 3.84 12.88
C CYS A 213 -13.84 2.47 12.77
N LYS A 214 -15.14 2.50 12.49
CA LYS A 214 -15.99 1.31 12.37
C LYS A 214 -15.90 0.67 10.99
N ILE A 215 -15.76 1.47 9.94
CA ILE A 215 -15.78 1.06 8.53
C ILE A 215 -14.67 1.80 7.78
N GLY A 216 -14.03 1.14 6.84
CA GLY A 216 -13.14 1.74 5.85
C GLY A 216 -13.82 1.85 4.47
N VAL A 217 -13.52 2.92 3.72
CA VAL A 217 -13.97 3.08 2.33
C VAL A 217 -12.81 3.56 1.48
N HIS A 218 -12.46 2.84 0.42
CA HIS A 218 -11.35 3.19 -0.47
C HIS A 218 -11.67 2.90 -1.93
N MET A 219 -12.35 3.85 -2.58
CA MET A 219 -12.77 3.74 -3.98
C MET A 219 -11.63 4.11 -4.94
N MET A 220 -10.47 3.47 -4.75
CA MET A 220 -9.27 3.72 -5.53
C MET A 220 -9.29 2.95 -6.85
N ARG A 221 -9.30 3.67 -7.98
CA ARG A 221 -9.26 3.08 -9.33
C ARG A 221 -7.87 2.68 -9.77
N THR A 222 -6.85 3.13 -9.06
CA THR A 222 -5.47 2.90 -9.43
C THR A 222 -4.91 1.70 -8.69
N HIS A 223 -4.21 0.84 -9.41
CA HIS A 223 -3.49 -0.28 -8.80
C HIS A 223 -2.26 0.23 -8.06
N ALA A 224 -2.05 -0.23 -6.85
CA ALA A 224 -0.93 0.11 -5.97
C ALA A 224 -0.78 -0.94 -4.87
N ALA A 225 0.02 -0.65 -3.85
CA ALA A 225 0.29 -1.55 -2.73
C ALA A 225 -0.96 -1.97 -1.91
N GLY A 226 -2.03 -1.18 -1.95
CA GLY A 226 -3.29 -1.49 -1.27
C GLY A 226 -3.19 -1.52 0.25
N THR A 227 -2.28 -0.77 0.84
CA THR A 227 -1.98 -0.80 2.28
C THR A 227 -3.16 -0.39 3.14
N PHE A 228 -4.09 0.43 2.65
CA PHE A 228 -5.28 0.81 3.41
C PHE A 228 -6.19 -0.40 3.70
N ALA A 229 -6.57 -1.16 2.66
CA ALA A 229 -7.38 -2.37 2.82
C ALA A 229 -6.68 -3.42 3.70
N LEU A 230 -5.35 -3.55 3.56
CA LEU A 230 -4.53 -4.41 4.42
C LEU A 230 -4.59 -3.98 5.89
N ASN A 231 -4.41 -2.69 6.17
CA ASN A 231 -4.48 -2.15 7.54
C ASN A 231 -5.87 -2.32 8.15
N CYS A 232 -6.93 -2.13 7.36
CA CYS A 232 -8.30 -2.40 7.78
C CYS A 232 -8.49 -3.89 8.15
N ALA A 233 -8.02 -4.81 7.32
CA ALA A 233 -8.14 -6.24 7.57
C ALA A 233 -7.37 -6.69 8.82
N TYR A 234 -6.15 -6.17 9.03
CA TYR A 234 -5.39 -6.39 10.26
C TYR A 234 -6.19 -6.00 11.51
N LEU A 235 -6.84 -4.85 11.48
CA LEU A 235 -7.66 -4.34 12.57
C LEU A 235 -9.05 -5.01 12.66
N GLY A 236 -9.42 -5.88 11.72
CA GLY A 236 -10.78 -6.39 11.60
C GLY A 236 -11.81 -5.29 11.32
N ILE A 237 -11.45 -4.30 10.51
CA ILE A 237 -12.34 -3.23 10.04
C ILE A 237 -12.80 -3.60 8.63
N PRO A 238 -14.11 -3.75 8.36
CA PRO A 238 -14.62 -3.97 7.01
C PRO A 238 -14.28 -2.79 6.10
N CYS A 239 -13.76 -3.08 4.91
CA CYS A 239 -13.35 -2.05 3.95
C CYS A 239 -14.08 -2.25 2.60
N ILE A 240 -14.80 -1.22 2.15
CA ILE A 240 -15.42 -1.20 0.83
C ILE A 240 -14.44 -0.58 -0.16
N GLY A 241 -14.26 -1.21 -1.33
CA GLY A 241 -13.36 -0.70 -2.36
C GLY A 241 -13.54 -1.37 -3.73
N TYR A 242 -12.84 -0.83 -4.72
CA TYR A 242 -12.83 -1.40 -6.06
C TYR A 242 -11.96 -2.65 -6.17
N GLU A 243 -12.31 -3.52 -7.12
CA GLU A 243 -11.68 -4.83 -7.35
C GLU A 243 -10.23 -4.78 -7.87
N GLY A 244 -9.75 -3.60 -8.26
CA GLY A 244 -8.43 -3.44 -8.86
C GLY A 244 -7.24 -3.68 -7.93
N LEU A 245 -7.47 -3.67 -6.60
CA LEU A 245 -6.44 -3.94 -5.61
C LEU A 245 -6.54 -5.38 -5.10
N ASP A 246 -5.45 -6.14 -5.15
CA ASP A 246 -5.42 -7.53 -4.63
C ASP A 246 -5.75 -7.57 -3.14
N THR A 247 -5.27 -6.62 -2.35
CA THR A 247 -5.59 -6.52 -0.92
C THR A 247 -7.08 -6.33 -0.68
N GLN A 248 -7.76 -5.51 -1.47
CA GLN A 248 -9.21 -5.32 -1.39
C GLN A 248 -9.94 -6.63 -1.74
N ARG A 249 -9.64 -7.18 -2.91
CA ARG A 249 -10.30 -8.36 -3.45
C ARG A 249 -10.10 -9.62 -2.59
N ILE A 250 -8.90 -9.79 -2.03
CA ILE A 250 -8.55 -10.96 -1.21
C ILE A 250 -9.03 -10.80 0.23
N LEU A 251 -8.90 -9.61 0.82
CA LEU A 251 -9.16 -9.41 2.25
C LEU A 251 -10.60 -9.00 2.56
N HIS A 252 -11.30 -8.40 1.59
CA HIS A 252 -12.67 -7.92 1.75
C HIS A 252 -13.57 -8.38 0.59
N PRO A 253 -13.66 -9.70 0.29
CA PRO A 253 -14.30 -10.19 -0.92
C PRO A 253 -15.78 -9.82 -1.02
N GLN A 254 -16.52 -9.78 0.09
CA GLN A 254 -17.94 -9.41 0.13
C GLN A 254 -18.17 -7.89 -0.01
N LEU A 255 -17.11 -7.08 0.13
CA LEU A 255 -17.15 -5.61 0.13
C LEU A 255 -16.41 -5.03 -1.08
N THR A 256 -16.11 -5.86 -2.06
CA THR A 256 -15.41 -5.49 -3.29
C THR A 256 -16.42 -5.28 -4.40
N VAL A 257 -16.37 -4.11 -5.04
CA VAL A 257 -17.24 -3.76 -6.15
C VAL A 257 -16.44 -3.50 -7.42
N LYS A 258 -17.10 -3.58 -8.58
CA LYS A 258 -16.49 -3.25 -9.87
C LYS A 258 -16.12 -1.77 -9.94
N ASP A 259 -15.10 -1.45 -10.73
CA ASP A 259 -14.71 -0.06 -10.94
C ASP A 259 -15.89 0.78 -11.47
N GLY A 260 -16.15 1.89 -10.79
CA GLY A 260 -17.25 2.81 -11.09
C GLY A 260 -18.63 2.41 -10.53
N ASP A 261 -18.79 1.23 -9.92
CA ASP A 261 -20.06 0.81 -9.32
C ASP A 261 -20.29 1.41 -7.93
N LEU A 262 -20.58 2.71 -7.91
CA LEU A 262 -20.91 3.45 -6.68
C LEU A 262 -22.28 3.06 -6.11
N SER A 263 -23.17 2.51 -6.93
CA SER A 263 -24.49 2.06 -6.46
C SER A 263 -24.36 0.88 -5.51
N SER A 264 -23.70 -0.17 -5.94
CA SER A 264 -23.43 -1.33 -5.08
C SER A 264 -22.61 -0.95 -3.83
N ALA A 265 -21.63 -0.05 -3.97
CA ALA A 265 -20.87 0.43 -2.82
C ALA A 265 -21.74 1.15 -1.77
N ARG A 266 -22.75 1.93 -2.21
CA ARG A 266 -23.73 2.58 -1.31
C ARG A 266 -24.65 1.58 -0.63
N GLU A 267 -25.05 0.54 -1.31
CA GLU A 267 -25.86 -0.53 -0.71
C GLU A 267 -25.05 -1.27 0.37
N LEU A 268 -23.80 -1.62 0.08
CA LEU A 268 -22.91 -2.28 1.02
C LEU A 268 -22.62 -1.45 2.27
N ILE A 269 -22.37 -0.13 2.14
CA ILE A 269 -22.11 0.68 3.33
C ILE A 269 -23.36 0.83 4.21
N LYS A 270 -24.54 0.93 3.61
CA LYS A 270 -25.81 0.95 4.35
C LYS A 270 -26.03 -0.35 5.08
N GLU A 271 -25.76 -1.48 4.43
CA GLU A 271 -25.84 -2.80 5.05
C GLU A 271 -24.86 -2.91 6.24
N LEU A 272 -23.59 -2.57 6.05
CA LEU A 272 -22.58 -2.56 7.14
C LEU A 272 -22.98 -1.65 8.30
N TYR A 273 -23.56 -0.49 8.00
CA TYR A 273 -23.89 0.51 9.02
C TYR A 273 -25.08 0.08 9.87
N ASN A 274 -26.09 -0.55 9.28
CA ASN A 274 -27.38 -0.89 9.89
C ASN A 274 -27.46 -2.36 10.39
N ASN A 275 -26.69 -3.27 9.84
CA ASN A 275 -26.72 -4.68 10.15
C ASN A 275 -25.46 -5.12 10.92
N LYS A 276 -25.58 -5.17 12.25
CA LYS A 276 -24.46 -5.58 13.13
C LYS A 276 -23.95 -6.98 12.85
N ASN A 277 -24.80 -7.90 12.41
CA ASN A 277 -24.38 -9.29 12.11
C ASN A 277 -23.52 -9.31 10.83
N PHE A 278 -23.90 -8.58 9.81
CA PHE A 278 -23.12 -8.44 8.57
C PHE A 278 -21.78 -7.73 8.84
N LEU A 279 -21.78 -6.65 9.62
CA LEU A 279 -20.56 -5.97 10.06
C LEU A 279 -19.60 -6.95 10.74
N ASN A 280 -20.09 -7.72 11.72
CA ASN A 280 -19.26 -8.67 12.47
C ASN A 280 -18.75 -9.81 11.59
N LEU A 281 -19.55 -10.29 10.63
CA LEU A 281 -19.16 -11.30 9.67
C LEU A 281 -17.98 -10.82 8.83
N CYS A 282 -18.12 -9.65 8.19
CA CYS A 282 -17.07 -9.06 7.36
C CYS A 282 -15.81 -8.71 8.17
N SER A 283 -15.96 -8.24 9.43
CA SER A 283 -14.84 -7.96 10.31
C SER A 283 -14.01 -9.21 10.61
N ARG A 284 -14.67 -10.31 10.96
CA ARG A 284 -14.01 -11.59 11.25
C ARG A 284 -13.34 -12.16 10.03
N GLU A 285 -14.06 -12.21 8.90
CA GLU A 285 -13.53 -12.70 7.62
C GLU A 285 -12.26 -11.94 7.20
N ALA A 286 -12.28 -10.59 7.26
CA ALA A 286 -11.12 -9.78 6.92
C ALA A 286 -9.89 -10.12 7.78
N GLY A 287 -10.06 -10.29 9.10
CA GLY A 287 -8.99 -10.68 10.01
C GLY A 287 -8.46 -12.10 9.77
N GLU A 288 -9.33 -13.04 9.40
CA GLU A 288 -8.94 -14.42 9.06
C GLU A 288 -8.15 -14.45 7.74
N LEU A 289 -8.62 -13.74 6.73
CA LEU A 289 -7.95 -13.63 5.42
C LEU A 289 -6.62 -12.89 5.51
N TYR A 290 -6.52 -11.87 6.37
CA TYR A 290 -5.25 -11.22 6.68
C TYR A 290 -4.22 -12.24 7.20
N ARG A 291 -4.55 -12.99 8.25
CA ARG A 291 -3.63 -14.00 8.82
C ARG A 291 -3.22 -15.06 7.80
N LYS A 292 -4.14 -15.44 6.93
CA LYS A 292 -3.91 -16.46 5.90
C LYS A 292 -3.02 -16.00 4.75
N HIS A 293 -3.13 -14.73 4.33
CA HIS A 293 -2.56 -14.28 3.05
C HIS A 293 -1.53 -13.16 3.15
N TYR A 294 -1.54 -12.37 4.26
CA TYR A 294 -0.73 -11.14 4.37
C TYR A 294 0.03 -10.98 5.69
N HIS A 295 -0.10 -11.94 6.60
CA HIS A 295 0.73 -11.96 7.82
C HIS A 295 2.19 -12.23 7.43
N GLU A 296 3.14 -11.65 8.18
CA GLU A 296 4.58 -11.79 7.88
C GLU A 296 5.07 -13.25 7.81
N ASN A 297 4.45 -14.18 8.54
CA ASN A 297 4.80 -15.60 8.53
C ASN A 297 4.51 -16.32 7.20
N VAL A 298 3.67 -15.74 6.34
CA VAL A 298 3.36 -16.28 5.01
C VAL A 298 4.03 -15.48 3.89
N PHE A 299 4.84 -14.47 4.27
CA PHE A 299 5.55 -13.63 3.31
C PHE A 299 6.76 -14.36 2.73
N SER A 300 6.88 -14.33 1.40
CA SER A 300 8.02 -14.89 0.66
C SER A 300 8.25 -14.09 -0.63
N ILE A 301 9.47 -14.12 -1.17
CA ILE A 301 9.89 -13.49 -2.44
C ILE A 301 10.43 -14.51 -3.44
#